data_6a3a30fc81002565c4f87c3c02d124c1
#
_entry.id   6a3a30fc81002565c4f87c3c02d124c1
#
_cell.length_a   1.000
_cell.length_b   1.000
_cell.length_c   1.000
_cell.angle_alpha   90.00
_cell.angle_beta   90.00
_cell.angle_gamma   90.00
#
_symmetry.space_group_name_H-M   'P 1'
#
loop_
_entity.id
_entity.type
_entity.pdbx_description
1 polymer ?
#
loop_
_entity_poly.entity_id
_entity_poly.type
_entity_poly.pdbx_seq_one_letter_code
_entity_poly.pdbx_strand_id
1 'polypeptide(L)'
;MTVTKDVQLLKNYIGGQWVESAGKQSEEVPNPATGEVIARVPISTREDLDKAVASAKEAFKTWKKVAVPKRARILFRFQQLLVENWEELAELVTLENGKSYGEAYGEVQRGIECVEFAAGAPTLMMGTQLPDIATDLESGMYRYPIGVVGGITPFNFPMMVPCWMFPLAIACGNTFVLKPSERTPLLANRLAELFKQAGLPDGVLNIVHGAHDVVNGILEHKDVAAVSFVGSQPVAEYVYKTAAANGKRVQALSGAKNHSIVLPDADLDNAVKNIIGAAFGSAGERCMAASVVVAVGDIGDELVSRLKQAADEIKMGNGMDEEVFLGPVIRDAHKKRTIDYIDIGEKEGATLVRDGRREGDNENGYFVGPTLFDHVKPGMKIWQDEIFAPVLSIVRANSLQEAIEITNQSEFANGACLYTDSAKAIREFREEIDAGMLGINIGVPAPMAFFPFSGYKKSFYGDLHTNGRDGVEFYTRKKMLTARY
;
A
#
# COMPACT_ATOMS: atom_id res chain seq x y z
N MET A 1 10.86 20.73 -14.71
CA MET A 1 12.24 20.23 -14.94
C MET A 1 12.42 19.88 -16.40
N THR A 2 13.42 20.47 -17.09
CA THR A 2 13.78 20.06 -18.46
C THR A 2 14.42 18.68 -18.38
N VAL A 3 13.73 17.65 -18.85
CA VAL A 3 14.28 16.30 -18.96
C VAL A 3 15.50 16.37 -19.88
N THR A 4 16.69 16.22 -19.31
CA THR A 4 17.93 16.11 -20.09
C THR A 4 17.91 14.81 -20.88
N LYS A 5 18.39 14.81 -22.11
CA LYS A 5 18.42 13.68 -23.06
C LYS A 5 19.17 12.42 -22.59
N ASP A 6 19.82 12.45 -21.44
CA ASP A 6 20.52 11.30 -20.86
C ASP A 6 19.68 10.71 -19.71
N VAL A 7 19.06 9.56 -19.99
CA VAL A 7 18.31 8.78 -19.01
C VAL A 7 19.24 8.33 -17.89
N GLN A 8 19.02 8.84 -16.66
CA GLN A 8 19.89 8.57 -15.52
C GLN A 8 19.74 7.11 -15.04
N LEU A 9 20.88 6.43 -14.87
CA LEU A 9 20.92 5.17 -14.09
C LEU A 9 20.91 5.52 -12.59
N LEU A 10 19.89 5.02 -11.89
CA LEU A 10 19.76 5.21 -10.45
C LEU A 10 20.84 4.45 -9.69
N LYS A 11 21.11 4.90 -8.46
CA LYS A 11 22.07 4.27 -7.55
C LYS A 11 21.36 3.78 -6.30
N ASN A 12 21.94 2.78 -5.65
CA ASN A 12 21.56 2.36 -4.31
C ASN A 12 21.96 3.44 -3.29
N TYR A 13 21.20 3.58 -2.21
CA TYR A 13 21.56 4.43 -1.08
C TYR A 13 22.03 3.56 0.08
N ILE A 14 23.33 3.50 0.32
CA ILE A 14 23.95 2.61 1.32
C ILE A 14 24.91 3.42 2.20
N GLY A 15 24.72 3.34 3.52
CA GLY A 15 25.62 4.01 4.46
C GLY A 15 25.66 5.54 4.30
N GLY A 16 24.54 6.14 3.87
CA GLY A 16 24.46 7.58 3.64
C GLY A 16 25.07 8.05 2.31
N GLN A 17 25.43 7.15 1.41
CA GLN A 17 26.06 7.43 0.13
C GLN A 17 25.30 6.80 -1.04
N TRP A 18 25.32 7.45 -2.20
CA TRP A 18 24.84 6.91 -3.46
C TRP A 18 25.91 6.00 -4.07
N VAL A 19 25.60 4.71 -4.14
CA VAL A 19 26.53 3.65 -4.55
C VAL A 19 26.02 2.97 -5.82
N GLU A 20 26.90 2.79 -6.79
CA GLU A 20 26.58 1.99 -7.98
C GLU A 20 26.37 0.53 -7.59
N SER A 21 25.39 -0.13 -8.25
CA SER A 21 25.15 -1.54 -8.05
C SER A 21 26.31 -2.38 -8.62
N ALA A 22 26.64 -3.47 -7.94
CA ALA A 22 27.53 -4.50 -8.46
C ALA A 22 26.89 -5.28 -9.63
N GLY A 23 25.56 -5.24 -9.76
CA GLY A 23 24.81 -5.83 -10.88
C GLY A 23 25.03 -5.04 -12.18
N LYS A 24 25.14 -5.77 -13.30
CA LYS A 24 25.34 -5.19 -14.63
C LYS A 24 24.04 -4.92 -15.38
N GLN A 25 22.92 -5.44 -14.88
CA GLN A 25 21.60 -5.30 -15.50
C GLN A 25 20.86 -4.09 -14.93
N SER A 26 20.05 -3.48 -15.78
CA SER A 26 19.10 -2.44 -15.38
C SER A 26 17.79 -2.61 -16.13
N GLU A 27 16.69 -2.14 -15.53
CA GLU A 27 15.38 -2.03 -16.19
C GLU A 27 15.07 -0.57 -16.48
N GLU A 28 14.31 -0.34 -17.55
CA GLU A 28 13.79 0.98 -17.88
C GLU A 28 12.57 1.30 -17.02
N VAL A 29 12.51 2.54 -16.59
CA VAL A 29 11.37 3.12 -15.86
C VAL A 29 10.66 4.07 -16.82
N PRO A 30 9.57 3.65 -17.45
CA PRO A 30 8.80 4.53 -18.33
C PRO A 30 7.86 5.42 -17.50
N ASN A 31 7.55 6.59 -18.02
CA ASN A 31 6.35 7.33 -17.64
C ASN A 31 5.14 6.57 -18.22
N PRO A 32 4.21 6.06 -17.41
CA PRO A 32 3.10 5.25 -17.92
C PRO A 32 2.14 6.00 -18.85
N ALA A 33 2.09 7.33 -18.74
CA ALA A 33 1.23 8.17 -19.58
C ALA A 33 1.79 8.44 -20.99
N THR A 34 3.12 8.41 -21.15
CA THR A 34 3.75 8.74 -22.44
C THR A 34 4.55 7.59 -23.05
N GLY A 35 4.88 6.58 -22.26
CA GLY A 35 5.79 5.49 -22.64
C GLY A 35 7.28 5.91 -22.70
N GLU A 36 7.59 7.18 -22.45
CA GLU A 36 8.96 7.67 -22.46
C GLU A 36 9.75 7.16 -21.25
N VAL A 37 11.00 6.76 -21.47
CA VAL A 37 11.88 6.29 -20.39
C VAL A 37 12.36 7.51 -19.59
N ILE A 38 12.04 7.56 -18.30
CA ILE A 38 12.39 8.65 -17.37
C ILE A 38 13.61 8.34 -16.51
N ALA A 39 13.90 7.05 -16.29
CA ALA A 39 15.05 6.59 -15.53
C ALA A 39 15.41 5.15 -15.92
N ARG A 40 16.59 4.68 -15.45
CA ARG A 40 16.93 3.27 -15.40
C ARG A 40 17.22 2.86 -13.96
N VAL A 41 16.67 1.74 -13.54
CA VAL A 41 16.86 1.20 -12.20
C VAL A 41 17.79 -0.01 -12.24
N PRO A 42 18.83 -0.09 -11.38
CA PRO A 42 19.74 -1.22 -11.38
C PRO A 42 19.06 -2.47 -10.82
N ILE A 43 19.36 -3.64 -11.39
CA ILE A 43 19.04 -4.93 -10.81
C ILE A 43 20.19 -5.33 -9.91
N SER A 44 20.11 -4.91 -8.65
CA SER A 44 21.15 -5.16 -7.65
C SER A 44 21.24 -6.64 -7.27
N THR A 45 22.41 -7.02 -6.82
CA THR A 45 22.76 -8.40 -6.46
C THR A 45 22.65 -8.62 -4.96
N ARG A 46 22.84 -9.87 -4.54
CA ARG A 46 22.97 -10.23 -3.13
C ARG A 46 24.13 -9.49 -2.45
N GLU A 47 25.23 -9.22 -3.15
CA GLU A 47 26.37 -8.47 -2.62
C GLU A 47 25.99 -7.03 -2.22
N ASP A 48 25.17 -6.36 -3.04
CA ASP A 48 24.68 -5.00 -2.74
C ASP A 48 23.82 -5.01 -1.48
N LEU A 49 22.94 -6.02 -1.35
CA LEU A 49 22.13 -6.19 -0.15
C LEU A 49 22.97 -6.46 1.08
N ASP A 50 23.96 -7.35 0.99
CA ASP A 50 24.83 -7.70 2.12
C ASP A 50 25.60 -6.47 2.62
N LYS A 51 26.04 -5.57 1.71
CA LYS A 51 26.62 -4.27 2.07
C LYS A 51 25.65 -3.37 2.81
N ALA A 52 24.39 -3.29 2.33
CA ALA A 52 23.35 -2.49 2.97
C ALA A 52 22.99 -3.00 4.36
N VAL A 53 22.84 -4.33 4.51
CA VAL A 53 22.56 -4.96 5.81
C VAL A 53 23.75 -4.79 6.78
N ALA A 54 24.98 -4.91 6.29
CA ALA A 54 26.18 -4.67 7.11
C ALA A 54 26.23 -3.22 7.62
N SER A 55 25.95 -2.24 6.73
CA SER A 55 25.84 -0.83 7.09
C SER A 55 24.73 -0.59 8.13
N ALA A 56 23.54 -1.15 7.91
CA ALA A 56 22.41 -1.06 8.84
C ALA A 56 22.75 -1.67 10.21
N LYS A 57 23.41 -2.83 10.23
CA LYS A 57 23.85 -3.50 11.46
C LYS A 57 24.86 -2.69 12.26
N GLU A 58 25.80 -2.04 11.58
CA GLU A 58 26.77 -1.15 12.23
C GLU A 58 26.09 0.09 12.82
N ALA A 59 25.24 0.77 12.04
CA ALA A 59 24.47 1.92 12.49
C ALA A 59 23.53 1.58 13.68
N PHE A 60 22.98 0.37 13.72
CA PHE A 60 22.12 -0.07 14.81
C PHE A 60 22.81 -0.05 16.18
N LYS A 61 24.13 -0.29 16.25
CA LYS A 61 24.87 -0.30 17.52
C LYS A 61 24.79 1.03 18.27
N THR A 62 24.75 2.13 17.53
CA THR A 62 24.65 3.49 18.07
C THR A 62 23.20 3.98 18.09
N TRP A 63 22.43 3.76 17.00
CA TRP A 63 21.07 4.25 16.86
C TRP A 63 20.12 3.76 17.95
N LYS A 64 20.17 2.49 18.31
CA LYS A 64 19.34 1.92 19.40
C LYS A 64 19.57 2.58 20.76
N LYS A 65 20.69 3.29 20.95
CA LYS A 65 21.04 4.00 22.19
C LYS A 65 20.64 5.47 22.16
N VAL A 66 20.24 5.99 20.98
CA VAL A 66 19.75 7.38 20.86
C VAL A 66 18.44 7.50 21.61
N ALA A 67 18.32 8.48 22.48
CA ALA A 67 17.11 8.71 23.27
C ALA A 67 15.88 8.90 22.37
N VAL A 68 14.75 8.29 22.75
CA VAL A 68 13.52 8.32 21.94
C VAL A 68 13.10 9.75 21.53
N PRO A 69 13.13 10.77 22.42
CA PRO A 69 12.82 12.15 22.01
C PRO A 69 13.80 12.75 20.99
N LYS A 70 15.06 12.31 20.98
CA LYS A 70 16.03 12.76 19.95
C LYS A 70 15.71 12.15 18.59
N ARG A 71 15.32 10.89 18.55
CA ARG A 71 14.85 10.24 17.30
C ARG A 71 13.59 10.94 16.76
N ALA A 72 12.61 11.21 17.62
CA ALA A 72 11.38 11.92 17.26
C ALA A 72 11.66 13.30 16.64
N ARG A 73 12.63 14.06 17.14
CA ARG A 73 12.99 15.37 16.56
C ARG A 73 13.50 15.28 15.13
N ILE A 74 14.17 14.19 14.75
CA ILE A 74 14.59 13.95 13.36
C ILE A 74 13.35 13.69 12.49
N LEU A 75 12.39 12.92 13.00
CA LEU A 75 11.13 12.67 12.28
C LEU A 75 10.27 13.93 12.12
N PHE A 76 10.21 14.81 13.12
CA PHE A 76 9.55 16.12 12.97
C PHE A 76 10.20 16.97 11.89
N ARG A 77 11.54 17.00 11.80
CA ARG A 77 12.23 17.71 10.71
C ARG A 77 11.97 17.04 9.35
N PHE A 78 11.93 15.72 9.31
CA PHE A 78 11.58 14.99 8.08
C PHE A 78 10.16 15.29 7.64
N GLN A 79 9.19 15.28 8.55
CA GLN A 79 7.81 15.66 8.28
C GLN A 79 7.73 17.09 7.70
N GLN A 80 8.43 18.04 8.31
CA GLN A 80 8.48 19.42 7.81
C GLN A 80 9.04 19.49 6.38
N LEU A 81 10.14 18.78 6.09
CA LEU A 81 10.72 18.72 4.75
C LEU A 81 9.77 18.07 3.73
N LEU A 82 8.99 17.07 4.13
CA LEU A 82 7.96 16.50 3.27
C LEU A 82 6.86 17.51 2.94
N VAL A 83 6.41 18.31 3.92
CA VAL A 83 5.44 19.38 3.70
C VAL A 83 6.00 20.48 2.78
N GLU A 84 7.25 20.89 2.99
CA GLU A 84 7.92 21.90 2.17
C GLU A 84 8.14 21.46 0.71
N ASN A 85 8.21 20.15 0.46
CA ASN A 85 8.40 19.56 -0.87
C ASN A 85 7.16 18.83 -1.40
N TRP A 86 5.98 19.09 -0.85
CA TRP A 86 4.76 18.33 -1.14
C TRP A 86 4.39 18.30 -2.62
N GLU A 87 4.41 19.46 -3.29
CA GLU A 87 4.11 19.58 -4.72
C GLU A 87 5.11 18.79 -5.57
N GLU A 88 6.42 18.95 -5.32
CA GLU A 88 7.48 18.19 -6.01
C GLU A 88 7.28 16.67 -5.85
N LEU A 89 6.95 16.23 -4.64
CA LEU A 89 6.71 14.81 -4.37
C LEU A 89 5.46 14.29 -5.08
N ALA A 90 4.39 15.09 -5.15
CA ALA A 90 3.18 14.72 -5.88
C ALA A 90 3.43 14.66 -7.40
N GLU A 91 4.14 15.63 -7.98
CA GLU A 91 4.58 15.59 -9.38
C GLU A 91 5.39 14.32 -9.68
N LEU A 92 6.33 13.97 -8.79
CA LEU A 92 7.17 12.80 -8.96
C LEU A 92 6.36 11.50 -8.90
N VAL A 93 5.37 11.40 -7.99
CA VAL A 93 4.43 10.27 -7.94
C VAL A 93 3.66 10.16 -9.25
N THR A 94 3.08 11.25 -9.75
CA THR A 94 2.36 11.25 -11.03
C THR A 94 3.26 10.84 -12.18
N LEU A 95 4.49 11.34 -12.22
CA LEU A 95 5.46 11.06 -13.28
C LEU A 95 5.81 9.57 -13.39
N GLU A 96 6.09 8.90 -12.26
CA GLU A 96 6.55 7.50 -12.28
C GLU A 96 5.41 6.47 -12.16
N ASN A 97 4.26 6.85 -11.57
CA ASN A 97 3.13 5.94 -11.39
C ASN A 97 1.99 6.15 -12.40
N GLY A 98 1.79 7.38 -12.88
CA GLY A 98 0.74 7.73 -13.86
C GLY A 98 -0.59 8.18 -13.26
N LYS A 99 -0.82 8.06 -11.94
CA LYS A 99 -2.05 8.55 -11.31
C LYS A 99 -2.22 10.06 -11.45
N SER A 100 -3.45 10.56 -11.35
CA SER A 100 -3.71 12.00 -11.42
C SER A 100 -2.97 12.76 -10.32
N TYR A 101 -2.59 14.02 -10.60
CA TYR A 101 -1.89 14.87 -9.62
C TYR A 101 -2.69 15.05 -8.32
N GLY A 102 -4.01 15.17 -8.41
CA GLY A 102 -4.85 15.27 -7.22
C GLY A 102 -4.77 14.03 -6.31
N GLU A 103 -4.71 12.84 -6.90
CA GLU A 103 -4.52 11.59 -6.16
C GLU A 103 -3.10 11.44 -5.61
N ALA A 104 -2.08 11.85 -6.37
CA ALA A 104 -0.71 11.89 -5.94
C ALA A 104 -0.52 12.85 -4.76
N TYR A 105 -1.14 14.03 -4.81
CA TYR A 105 -1.15 15.00 -3.73
C TYR A 105 -1.77 14.43 -2.45
N GLY A 106 -2.90 13.73 -2.57
CA GLY A 106 -3.55 13.01 -1.47
C GLY A 106 -2.69 11.86 -0.92
N GLU A 107 -1.94 11.15 -1.78
CA GLU A 107 -1.01 10.10 -1.35
C GLU A 107 0.14 10.69 -0.52
N VAL A 108 0.72 11.82 -0.94
CA VAL A 108 1.77 12.50 -0.17
C VAL A 108 1.25 12.89 1.21
N GLN A 109 0.02 13.41 1.31
CA GLN A 109 -0.62 13.68 2.59
C GLN A 109 -0.63 12.45 3.51
N ARG A 110 -1.09 11.32 2.98
CA ARG A 110 -1.16 10.06 3.75
C ARG A 110 0.22 9.57 4.18
N GLY A 111 1.24 9.77 3.37
CA GLY A 111 2.63 9.48 3.75
C GLY A 111 3.13 10.37 4.88
N ILE A 112 2.82 11.68 4.84
CA ILE A 112 3.14 12.64 5.90
C ILE A 112 2.47 12.25 7.22
N GLU A 113 1.17 11.90 7.20
CA GLU A 113 0.43 11.45 8.39
C GLU A 113 1.08 10.23 9.07
N CYS A 114 1.68 9.32 8.28
CA CYS A 114 2.42 8.18 8.83
C CYS A 114 3.72 8.61 9.52
N VAL A 115 4.42 9.61 9.00
CA VAL A 115 5.62 10.17 9.62
C VAL A 115 5.25 10.93 10.90
N GLU A 116 4.13 11.65 10.92
CA GLU A 116 3.57 12.33 12.12
C GLU A 116 3.28 11.32 13.23
N PHE A 117 2.60 10.21 12.89
CA PHE A 117 2.37 9.14 13.84
C PHE A 117 3.68 8.58 14.41
N ALA A 118 4.67 8.32 13.55
CA ALA A 118 5.99 7.83 13.96
C ALA A 118 6.73 8.84 14.85
N ALA A 119 6.58 10.16 14.62
CA ALA A 119 7.14 11.20 15.45
C ALA A 119 6.58 11.21 16.89
N GLY A 120 5.39 10.61 17.09
CA GLY A 120 4.79 10.32 18.40
C GLY A 120 5.50 9.22 19.21
N ALA A 121 6.63 8.69 18.72
CA ALA A 121 7.39 7.60 19.38
C ALA A 121 7.63 7.75 20.88
N PRO A 122 7.87 8.95 21.45
CA PRO A 122 8.03 9.08 22.89
C PRO A 122 6.84 8.53 23.71
N THR A 123 5.62 8.74 23.24
CA THR A 123 4.42 8.17 23.87
C THR A 123 4.19 6.70 23.47
N LEU A 124 4.39 6.38 22.20
CA LEU A 124 4.16 5.04 21.66
C LEU A 124 5.11 3.99 22.25
N MET A 125 6.34 4.38 22.62
CA MET A 125 7.38 3.51 23.19
C MET A 125 7.26 3.34 24.72
N MET A 126 6.31 4.01 25.37
CA MET A 126 6.07 3.82 26.81
C MET A 126 5.79 2.36 27.12
N GLY A 127 6.38 1.88 28.20
CA GLY A 127 6.10 0.58 28.81
C GLY A 127 4.97 0.66 29.83
N THR A 128 4.82 -0.42 30.60
CA THR A 128 3.87 -0.53 31.71
C THR A 128 4.60 -0.96 32.97
N GLN A 129 4.12 -0.55 34.12
CA GLN A 129 4.68 -0.91 35.41
C GLN A 129 3.56 -1.25 36.38
N LEU A 130 3.79 -2.22 37.25
CA LEU A 130 2.96 -2.57 38.37
C LEU A 130 3.85 -2.63 39.63
N PRO A 131 3.75 -1.61 40.51
CA PRO A 131 4.40 -1.68 41.81
C PRO A 131 3.69 -2.70 42.71
N ASP A 132 4.38 -3.22 43.69
CA ASP A 132 3.82 -4.10 44.72
C ASP A 132 3.05 -5.30 44.18
N ILE A 133 3.64 -6.03 43.19
CA ILE A 133 3.07 -7.32 42.72
C ILE A 133 3.12 -8.39 43.82
N ALA A 134 4.01 -8.24 44.81
CA ALA A 134 4.10 -8.92 46.09
C ALA A 134 4.87 -8.00 47.04
N THR A 135 5.02 -8.38 48.32
CA THR A 135 5.78 -7.60 49.30
C THR A 135 7.22 -7.37 48.80
N ASP A 136 7.61 -6.09 48.68
CA ASP A 136 8.92 -5.62 48.19
C ASP A 136 9.24 -6.01 46.74
N LEU A 137 8.22 -6.32 45.90
CA LEU A 137 8.43 -6.71 44.53
C LEU A 137 7.66 -5.77 43.58
N GLU A 138 8.35 -5.26 42.57
CA GLU A 138 7.73 -4.54 41.44
C GLU A 138 8.01 -5.26 40.13
N SER A 139 7.20 -5.04 39.13
CA SER A 139 7.43 -5.52 37.75
C SER A 139 7.10 -4.44 36.73
N GLY A 140 7.96 -4.37 35.72
CA GLY A 140 7.81 -3.43 34.61
C GLY A 140 8.11 -4.05 33.25
N MET A 141 7.44 -3.58 32.22
CA MET A 141 7.65 -3.96 30.85
C MET A 141 8.26 -2.80 30.05
N TYR A 142 9.35 -3.05 29.38
CA TYR A 142 10.09 -2.10 28.57
C TYR A 142 10.11 -2.53 27.10
N ARG A 143 10.05 -1.55 26.18
CA ARG A 143 10.12 -1.76 24.73
C ARG A 143 11.53 -1.50 24.23
N TYR A 144 12.05 -2.42 23.42
CA TYR A 144 13.37 -2.33 22.79
C TYR A 144 13.26 -2.60 21.28
N PRO A 145 14.13 -1.98 20.45
CA PRO A 145 14.19 -2.29 19.02
C PRO A 145 14.62 -3.75 18.80
N ILE A 146 14.23 -4.27 17.63
CA ILE A 146 14.51 -5.66 17.26
C ILE A 146 15.80 -5.82 16.46
N GLY A 147 16.25 -4.80 15.70
CA GLY A 147 17.49 -4.88 14.90
C GLY A 147 17.39 -4.21 13.54
N VAL A 148 17.93 -4.88 12.52
CA VAL A 148 17.76 -4.48 11.12
C VAL A 148 16.40 -5.00 10.63
N VAL A 149 15.63 -4.13 9.99
CA VAL A 149 14.32 -4.46 9.39
C VAL A 149 14.40 -4.32 7.89
N GLY A 150 13.87 -5.29 7.15
CA GLY A 150 13.69 -5.22 5.70
C GLY A 150 12.28 -4.74 5.33
N GLY A 151 12.17 -3.88 4.34
CA GLY A 151 10.91 -3.45 3.75
C GLY A 151 10.88 -3.70 2.24
N ILE A 152 9.78 -4.22 1.74
CA ILE A 152 9.57 -4.47 0.32
C ILE A 152 8.25 -3.81 -0.07
N THR A 153 8.28 -2.82 -0.96
CA THR A 153 7.12 -1.99 -1.27
C THR A 153 6.66 -2.12 -2.73
N PRO A 154 5.35 -1.97 -2.99
CA PRO A 154 4.75 -2.06 -4.31
C PRO A 154 4.90 -0.75 -5.08
N PHE A 155 4.44 -0.75 -6.33
CA PHE A 155 4.52 0.40 -7.22
C PHE A 155 3.37 1.41 -7.04
N ASN A 156 2.22 0.96 -6.55
CA ASN A 156 0.96 1.72 -6.64
C ASN A 156 0.84 2.87 -5.61
N PHE A 157 1.62 2.83 -4.54
CA PHE A 157 1.74 3.90 -3.54
C PHE A 157 3.20 4.10 -3.14
N PRO A 158 4.03 4.69 -4.03
CA PRO A 158 5.47 4.83 -3.82
C PRO A 158 5.83 5.79 -2.68
N MET A 159 4.93 6.68 -2.26
CA MET A 159 5.08 7.55 -1.11
C MET A 159 4.52 6.92 0.17
N MET A 160 3.25 6.55 0.15
CA MET A 160 2.53 6.18 1.36
C MET A 160 3.05 4.87 1.95
N VAL A 161 3.26 3.83 1.14
CA VAL A 161 3.63 2.50 1.65
C VAL A 161 5.04 2.46 2.26
N PRO A 162 6.09 3.04 1.68
CA PRO A 162 7.37 3.18 2.38
C PRO A 162 7.25 3.95 3.70
N CYS A 163 6.41 5.00 3.74
CA CYS A 163 6.17 5.78 4.95
C CYS A 163 5.37 5.03 6.04
N TRP A 164 4.70 3.95 5.72
CA TRP A 164 4.15 3.04 6.72
C TRP A 164 5.24 2.27 7.47
N MET A 165 6.37 2.02 6.81
CA MET A 165 7.38 1.06 7.26
C MET A 165 8.56 1.75 7.94
N PHE A 166 9.42 2.43 7.17
CA PHE A 166 10.70 2.88 7.69
C PHE A 166 10.61 3.98 8.77
N PRO A 167 9.68 4.96 8.73
CA PRO A 167 9.64 5.99 9.76
C PRO A 167 9.34 5.41 11.15
N LEU A 168 8.34 4.54 11.25
CA LEU A 168 7.96 3.92 12.51
C LEU A 168 9.04 2.94 13.02
N ALA A 169 9.62 2.13 12.14
CA ALA A 169 10.73 1.24 12.49
C ALA A 169 11.93 2.03 13.06
N ILE A 170 12.30 3.13 12.40
CA ILE A 170 13.41 4.01 12.79
C ILE A 170 13.08 4.74 14.10
N ALA A 171 11.85 5.24 14.26
CA ALA A 171 11.38 5.84 15.51
C ALA A 171 11.50 4.88 16.71
N CYS A 172 11.15 3.62 16.50
CA CYS A 172 11.31 2.55 17.49
C CYS A 172 12.78 2.19 17.78
N GLY A 173 13.74 2.71 17.02
CA GLY A 173 15.18 2.52 17.24
C GLY A 173 15.82 1.42 16.40
N ASN A 174 15.12 0.92 15.39
CA ASN A 174 15.64 -0.02 14.41
C ASN A 174 16.39 0.70 13.29
N THR A 175 17.17 -0.04 12.51
CA THR A 175 17.68 0.39 11.20
C THR A 175 16.89 -0.32 10.10
N PHE A 176 16.90 0.25 8.90
CA PHE A 176 16.00 -0.18 7.84
C PHE A 176 16.72 -0.34 6.50
N VAL A 177 16.38 -1.42 5.79
CA VAL A 177 16.78 -1.67 4.40
C VAL A 177 15.52 -1.75 3.56
N LEU A 178 15.30 -0.77 2.71
CA LEU A 178 14.14 -0.68 1.82
C LEU A 178 14.50 -1.22 0.44
N LYS A 179 13.67 -2.13 -0.08
CA LYS A 179 13.63 -2.50 -1.49
C LYS A 179 12.35 -1.88 -2.09
N PRO A 180 12.42 -0.71 -2.75
CA PRO A 180 11.27 -0.13 -3.43
C PRO A 180 10.92 -0.92 -4.68
N SER A 181 9.71 -0.67 -5.23
CA SER A 181 9.36 -1.23 -6.54
C SER A 181 10.32 -0.73 -7.62
N GLU A 182 10.74 -1.62 -8.50
CA GLU A 182 11.51 -1.28 -9.70
C GLU A 182 10.70 -0.47 -10.72
N ARG A 183 9.38 -0.38 -10.55
CA ARG A 183 8.48 0.42 -11.42
C ARG A 183 8.39 1.88 -11.01
N THR A 184 8.55 2.17 -9.71
CA THR A 184 8.46 3.50 -9.14
C THR A 184 9.61 3.74 -8.14
N PRO A 185 10.85 3.80 -8.62
CA PRO A 185 12.03 3.87 -7.77
C PRO A 185 12.46 5.29 -7.39
N LEU A 186 12.02 6.31 -8.15
CA LEU A 186 12.52 7.69 -8.03
C LEU A 186 12.14 8.31 -6.68
N LEU A 187 10.88 8.14 -6.29
CA LEU A 187 10.38 8.73 -5.05
C LEU A 187 11.11 8.17 -3.81
N ALA A 188 11.43 6.88 -3.79
CA ALA A 188 12.16 6.28 -2.68
C ALA A 188 13.53 6.94 -2.49
N ASN A 189 14.24 7.25 -3.59
CA ASN A 189 15.51 7.96 -3.54
C ASN A 189 15.33 9.38 -2.99
N ARG A 190 14.29 10.10 -3.43
CA ARG A 190 13.99 11.44 -2.93
C ARG A 190 13.66 11.45 -1.43
N LEU A 191 12.92 10.47 -0.94
CA LEU A 191 12.65 10.31 0.48
C LEU A 191 13.94 10.10 1.30
N ALA A 192 14.91 9.33 0.80
CA ALA A 192 16.20 9.16 1.48
C ALA A 192 16.99 10.47 1.56
N GLU A 193 16.99 11.28 0.48
CA GLU A 193 17.62 12.60 0.48
C GLU A 193 17.00 13.52 1.54
N LEU A 194 15.69 13.63 1.58
CA LEU A 194 14.98 14.46 2.55
C LEU A 194 15.21 13.97 3.98
N PHE A 195 15.25 12.65 4.18
CA PHE A 195 15.51 12.11 5.52
C PHE A 195 16.96 12.35 5.98
N LYS A 196 17.93 12.28 5.05
CA LYS A 196 19.30 12.68 5.33
C LYS A 196 19.38 14.17 5.70
N GLN A 197 18.70 15.05 4.96
CA GLN A 197 18.61 16.50 5.27
C GLN A 197 17.98 16.76 6.65
N ALA A 198 17.01 15.93 7.07
CA ALA A 198 16.43 15.99 8.41
C ALA A 198 17.42 15.61 9.53
N GLY A 199 18.61 15.10 9.18
CA GLY A 199 19.68 14.75 10.09
C GLY A 199 19.64 13.28 10.55
N LEU A 200 19.07 12.37 9.73
CA LEU A 200 19.15 10.94 9.99
C LEU A 200 20.62 10.50 9.84
N PRO A 201 21.18 9.77 10.83
CA PRO A 201 22.55 9.28 10.73
C PRO A 201 22.73 8.26 9.59
N ASP A 202 23.92 8.28 8.98
CA ASP A 202 24.26 7.38 7.88
C ASP A 202 24.08 5.90 8.29
N GLY A 203 23.55 5.09 7.37
CA GLY A 203 23.29 3.66 7.57
C GLY A 203 22.01 3.31 8.35
N VAL A 204 21.32 4.29 8.96
CA VAL A 204 20.03 4.02 9.64
C VAL A 204 18.92 3.67 8.62
N LEU A 205 18.91 4.35 7.48
CA LEU A 205 18.11 3.98 6.31
C LEU A 205 19.06 3.61 5.16
N ASN A 206 18.76 2.50 4.48
CA ASN A 206 19.44 2.08 3.26
C ASN A 206 18.39 1.71 2.22
N ILE A 207 18.65 1.99 0.93
CA ILE A 207 17.79 1.61 -0.18
C ILE A 207 18.59 0.76 -1.16
N VAL A 208 18.06 -0.41 -1.48
CA VAL A 208 18.65 -1.33 -2.46
C VAL A 208 17.60 -1.61 -3.53
N HIS A 209 17.84 -1.10 -4.73
CA HIS A 209 17.02 -1.41 -5.89
C HIS A 209 17.26 -2.84 -6.34
N GLY A 210 16.31 -3.44 -7.03
CA GLY A 210 16.48 -4.78 -7.57
C GLY A 210 15.21 -5.61 -7.56
N ALA A 211 15.35 -6.87 -7.94
CA ALA A 211 14.27 -7.83 -8.08
C ALA A 211 14.43 -9.02 -7.11
N HIS A 212 14.30 -10.25 -7.60
CA HIS A 212 14.24 -11.47 -6.79
C HIS A 212 15.46 -11.67 -5.86
N ASP A 213 16.67 -11.37 -6.32
CA ASP A 213 17.89 -11.59 -5.53
C ASP A 213 17.91 -10.74 -4.26
N VAL A 214 17.47 -9.48 -4.37
CA VAL A 214 17.37 -8.58 -3.22
C VAL A 214 16.24 -9.01 -2.29
N VAL A 215 15.08 -9.39 -2.85
CA VAL A 215 13.94 -9.91 -2.07
C VAL A 215 14.37 -11.14 -1.28
N ASN A 216 14.87 -12.18 -1.95
CA ASN A 216 15.31 -13.42 -1.31
C ASN A 216 16.43 -13.15 -0.27
N GLY A 217 17.31 -12.23 -0.65
CA GLY A 217 18.34 -11.77 0.27
C GLY A 217 17.77 -11.23 1.58
N ILE A 218 16.78 -10.34 1.54
CA ILE A 218 16.11 -9.82 2.74
C ILE A 218 15.48 -10.96 3.57
N LEU A 219 14.80 -11.90 2.88
CA LEU A 219 14.08 -13.00 3.54
C LEU A 219 15.01 -13.99 4.24
N GLU A 220 16.22 -14.19 3.72
CA GLU A 220 17.16 -15.22 4.19
C GLU A 220 18.28 -14.66 5.08
N HIS A 221 18.63 -13.35 4.94
CA HIS A 221 19.80 -12.80 5.63
C HIS A 221 19.69 -12.88 7.14
N LYS A 222 20.65 -13.56 7.80
CA LYS A 222 20.64 -13.83 9.25
C LYS A 222 20.57 -12.60 10.16
N ASP A 223 21.02 -11.45 9.68
CA ASP A 223 21.05 -10.20 10.45
C ASP A 223 19.79 -9.34 10.25
N VAL A 224 18.85 -9.73 9.37
CA VAL A 224 17.54 -9.11 9.23
C VAL A 224 16.57 -9.76 10.21
N ALA A 225 16.02 -8.99 11.13
CA ALA A 225 15.17 -9.47 12.22
C ALA A 225 13.68 -9.55 11.87
N ALA A 226 13.21 -8.69 10.95
CA ALA A 226 11.83 -8.62 10.54
C ALA A 226 11.70 -8.16 9.08
N VAL A 227 10.58 -8.53 8.45
CA VAL A 227 10.24 -8.14 7.09
C VAL A 227 8.82 -7.58 7.06
N SER A 228 8.68 -6.36 6.52
CA SER A 228 7.41 -5.74 6.17
C SER A 228 7.25 -5.74 4.65
N PHE A 229 6.15 -6.27 4.16
CA PHE A 229 5.89 -6.45 2.74
C PHE A 229 4.50 -5.96 2.37
N VAL A 230 4.38 -5.34 1.19
CA VAL A 230 3.11 -5.09 0.52
C VAL A 230 3.26 -5.47 -0.95
N GLY A 231 2.34 -6.27 -1.47
CA GLY A 231 2.36 -6.68 -2.88
C GLY A 231 1.29 -7.71 -3.23
N SER A 232 1.46 -8.41 -4.35
CA SER A 232 0.50 -9.40 -4.83
C SER A 232 0.42 -10.64 -3.92
N GLN A 233 -0.74 -11.28 -3.87
CA GLN A 233 -1.02 -12.42 -2.99
C GLN A 233 -0.01 -13.57 -3.11
N PRO A 234 0.36 -14.06 -4.29
CA PRO A 234 1.32 -15.16 -4.39
C PRO A 234 2.71 -14.80 -3.83
N VAL A 235 3.11 -13.53 -4.02
CA VAL A 235 4.40 -13.04 -3.51
C VAL A 235 4.33 -12.82 -2.00
N ALA A 236 3.23 -12.31 -1.46
CA ALA A 236 3.04 -12.15 -0.02
C ALA A 236 3.11 -13.49 0.73
N GLU A 237 2.46 -14.51 0.20
CA GLU A 237 2.50 -15.86 0.75
C GLU A 237 3.93 -16.45 0.73
N TYR A 238 4.65 -16.28 -0.38
CA TYR A 238 6.05 -16.66 -0.50
C TYR A 238 6.95 -15.94 0.51
N VAL A 239 6.81 -14.62 0.60
CA VAL A 239 7.56 -13.78 1.57
C VAL A 239 7.31 -14.24 2.99
N TYR A 240 6.03 -14.45 3.36
CA TYR A 240 5.66 -14.92 4.69
C TYR A 240 6.30 -16.27 5.01
N LYS A 241 6.11 -17.27 4.13
CA LYS A 241 6.63 -18.63 4.34
C LYS A 241 8.17 -18.62 4.44
N THR A 242 8.85 -17.92 3.53
CA THR A 242 10.31 -17.91 3.47
C THR A 242 10.92 -17.17 4.66
N ALA A 243 10.42 -15.97 4.99
CA ALA A 243 10.96 -15.20 6.11
C ALA A 243 10.67 -15.87 7.46
N ALA A 244 9.47 -16.44 7.65
CA ALA A 244 9.13 -17.17 8.88
C ALA A 244 9.99 -18.43 9.04
N ALA A 245 10.28 -19.17 7.98
CA ALA A 245 11.20 -20.31 8.00
C ALA A 245 12.63 -19.91 8.40
N ASN A 246 13.03 -18.67 8.16
CA ASN A 246 14.30 -18.08 8.59
C ASN A 246 14.22 -17.36 9.95
N GLY A 247 13.16 -17.61 10.74
CA GLY A 247 13.00 -17.11 12.11
C GLY A 247 12.74 -15.60 12.23
N LYS A 248 12.25 -14.95 11.17
CA LYS A 248 11.96 -13.51 11.14
C LYS A 248 10.51 -13.22 11.52
N ARG A 249 10.27 -12.05 12.10
CA ARG A 249 8.91 -11.50 12.14
C ARG A 249 8.49 -11.10 10.75
N VAL A 250 7.22 -11.32 10.40
CA VAL A 250 6.68 -10.98 9.10
C VAL A 250 5.34 -10.30 9.26
N GLN A 251 5.14 -9.21 8.54
CA GLN A 251 3.83 -8.66 8.19
C GLN A 251 3.80 -8.51 6.67
N ALA A 252 2.92 -9.24 6.02
CA ALA A 252 2.79 -9.23 4.57
C ALA A 252 1.36 -8.91 4.18
N LEU A 253 1.15 -7.65 3.76
CA LEU A 253 -0.10 -7.17 3.19
C LEU A 253 -0.17 -7.61 1.74
N SER A 254 -1.35 -8.07 1.36
CA SER A 254 -1.52 -8.82 0.13
C SER A 254 -2.67 -8.29 -0.72
N GLY A 255 -3.12 -9.07 -1.69
CA GLY A 255 -4.20 -8.77 -2.60
C GLY A 255 -5.55 -8.55 -1.92
N ALA A 256 -6.48 -8.00 -2.67
CA ALA A 256 -7.83 -7.68 -2.20
C ALA A 256 -8.87 -7.91 -3.30
N LYS A 257 -10.12 -8.11 -2.88
CA LYS A 257 -11.30 -8.08 -3.75
C LYS A 257 -12.44 -7.42 -2.96
N ASN A 258 -12.35 -6.10 -2.81
CA ASN A 258 -13.27 -5.38 -1.92
C ASN A 258 -14.67 -5.26 -2.54
N HIS A 259 -15.67 -5.44 -1.70
CA HIS A 259 -17.08 -5.38 -2.06
C HIS A 259 -17.73 -4.13 -1.47
N SER A 260 -18.59 -3.49 -2.27
CA SER A 260 -19.44 -2.37 -1.87
C SER A 260 -20.89 -2.79 -1.96
N ILE A 261 -21.57 -2.96 -0.84
CA ILE A 261 -22.98 -3.35 -0.77
C ILE A 261 -23.83 -2.07 -0.79
N VAL A 262 -24.84 -2.03 -1.66
CA VAL A 262 -25.75 -0.88 -1.77
C VAL A 262 -27.15 -1.36 -1.50
N LEU A 263 -27.79 -0.84 -0.43
CA LEU A 263 -29.16 -1.19 -0.04
C LEU A 263 -30.18 -0.24 -0.69
N PRO A 264 -31.47 -0.63 -0.74
CA PRO A 264 -32.54 0.20 -1.35
C PRO A 264 -32.75 1.56 -0.70
N ASP A 265 -32.37 1.74 0.57
CA ASP A 265 -32.48 2.97 1.33
C ASP A 265 -31.22 3.87 1.23
N ALA A 266 -30.23 3.50 0.41
CA ALA A 266 -29.01 4.25 0.24
C ALA A 266 -29.23 5.56 -0.50
N ASP A 267 -28.49 6.60 -0.11
CA ASP A 267 -28.30 7.79 -0.96
C ASP A 267 -27.47 7.38 -2.20
N LEU A 268 -28.18 7.20 -3.34
CA LEU A 268 -27.57 6.73 -4.59
C LEU A 268 -26.58 7.73 -5.18
N ASP A 269 -26.79 9.04 -5.01
CA ASP A 269 -25.84 10.06 -5.50
C ASP A 269 -24.51 9.96 -4.75
N ASN A 270 -24.57 9.83 -3.44
CA ASN A 270 -23.38 9.58 -2.63
C ASN A 270 -22.74 8.21 -2.94
N ALA A 271 -23.53 7.15 -3.08
CA ALA A 271 -23.02 5.82 -3.39
C ALA A 271 -22.29 5.78 -4.73
N VAL A 272 -22.90 6.32 -5.79
CA VAL A 272 -22.32 6.37 -7.14
C VAL A 272 -21.01 7.16 -7.14
N LYS A 273 -21.00 8.38 -6.57
CA LYS A 273 -19.80 9.22 -6.47
C LYS A 273 -18.66 8.48 -5.80
N ASN A 274 -18.91 7.85 -4.66
CA ASN A 274 -17.90 7.13 -3.89
C ASN A 274 -17.43 5.85 -4.59
N ILE A 275 -18.32 5.08 -5.19
CA ILE A 275 -17.98 3.86 -5.92
C ILE A 275 -17.12 4.18 -7.13
N ILE A 276 -17.48 5.19 -7.94
CA ILE A 276 -16.68 5.63 -9.10
C ILE A 276 -15.27 6.04 -8.65
N GLY A 277 -15.16 6.87 -7.60
CA GLY A 277 -13.88 7.28 -7.04
C GLY A 277 -13.04 6.11 -6.53
N ALA A 278 -13.68 5.13 -5.88
CA ALA A 278 -13.00 3.96 -5.34
C ALA A 278 -12.63 2.91 -6.41
N ALA A 279 -13.45 2.76 -7.47
CA ALA A 279 -13.21 1.76 -8.51
C ALA A 279 -12.19 2.21 -9.55
N PHE A 280 -12.23 3.48 -9.95
CA PHE A 280 -11.46 3.98 -11.09
C PHE A 280 -10.32 4.93 -10.71
N GLY A 281 -10.33 5.49 -9.51
CA GLY A 281 -9.20 6.27 -9.02
C GLY A 281 -7.90 5.47 -9.04
N SER A 282 -6.78 6.12 -9.38
CA SER A 282 -5.47 5.50 -9.61
C SER A 282 -5.54 4.30 -10.58
N ALA A 283 -6.35 4.40 -11.64
CA ALA A 283 -6.60 3.33 -12.61
C ALA A 283 -7.05 1.99 -11.98
N GLY A 284 -7.73 2.03 -10.82
CA GLY A 284 -8.11 0.82 -10.07
C GLY A 284 -6.94 0.09 -9.40
N GLU A 285 -5.73 0.62 -9.47
CA GLU A 285 -4.51 0.02 -8.91
C GLU A 285 -4.34 0.32 -7.41
N ARG A 286 -5.42 0.15 -6.64
CA ARG A 286 -5.43 0.31 -5.17
C ARG A 286 -5.80 -0.99 -4.48
N CYS A 287 -5.10 -1.30 -3.39
CA CYS A 287 -5.48 -2.42 -2.52
C CYS A 287 -6.87 -2.25 -1.90
N MET A 288 -7.37 -1.00 -1.81
CA MET A 288 -8.69 -0.65 -1.30
C MET A 288 -9.69 -0.26 -2.41
N ALA A 289 -9.39 -0.51 -3.69
CA ALA A 289 -10.32 -0.25 -4.79
C ALA A 289 -11.64 -1.02 -4.61
N ALA A 290 -12.77 -0.39 -4.91
CA ALA A 290 -14.04 -1.08 -5.05
C ALA A 290 -13.99 -1.95 -6.32
N SER A 291 -13.85 -3.25 -6.15
CA SER A 291 -13.75 -4.21 -7.27
C SER A 291 -15.09 -4.85 -7.62
N VAL A 292 -15.98 -4.95 -6.63
CA VAL A 292 -17.30 -5.55 -6.75
C VAL A 292 -18.34 -4.65 -6.08
N VAL A 293 -19.44 -4.41 -6.75
CA VAL A 293 -20.65 -3.82 -6.16
C VAL A 293 -21.70 -4.91 -6.01
N VAL A 294 -22.32 -5.01 -4.83
CA VAL A 294 -23.48 -5.88 -4.61
C VAL A 294 -24.71 -5.01 -4.48
N ALA A 295 -25.54 -4.99 -5.53
CA ALA A 295 -26.79 -4.23 -5.57
C ALA A 295 -27.93 -5.08 -4.97
N VAL A 296 -28.54 -4.57 -3.89
CA VAL A 296 -29.56 -5.33 -3.15
C VAL A 296 -30.98 -4.89 -3.53
N GLY A 297 -31.84 -5.85 -3.82
CA GLY A 297 -33.23 -5.61 -4.15
C GLY A 297 -33.42 -5.01 -5.55
N ASP A 298 -34.36 -4.11 -5.69
CA ASP A 298 -34.82 -3.54 -6.95
C ASP A 298 -34.03 -2.33 -7.45
N ILE A 299 -33.07 -1.83 -6.67
CA ILE A 299 -32.26 -0.66 -7.06
C ILE A 299 -31.23 -0.96 -8.16
N GLY A 300 -31.01 -2.24 -8.45
CA GLY A 300 -29.87 -2.66 -9.27
C GLY A 300 -29.82 -2.02 -10.64
N ASP A 301 -30.95 -1.90 -11.37
CA ASP A 301 -30.96 -1.33 -12.70
C ASP A 301 -30.69 0.18 -12.68
N GLU A 302 -31.27 0.88 -11.70
CA GLU A 302 -31.00 2.31 -11.51
C GLU A 302 -29.54 2.55 -11.14
N LEU A 303 -29.00 1.78 -10.21
CA LEU A 303 -27.61 1.89 -9.79
C LEU A 303 -26.64 1.65 -10.96
N VAL A 304 -26.86 0.61 -11.78
CA VAL A 304 -26.04 0.31 -12.96
C VAL A 304 -26.12 1.44 -13.98
N SER A 305 -27.33 1.98 -14.23
CA SER A 305 -27.51 3.10 -15.14
C SER A 305 -26.75 4.35 -14.70
N ARG A 306 -26.81 4.70 -13.41
CA ARG A 306 -26.09 5.84 -12.83
C ARG A 306 -24.57 5.63 -12.82
N LEU A 307 -24.10 4.43 -12.47
CA LEU A 307 -22.67 4.08 -12.52
C LEU A 307 -22.14 4.16 -13.95
N LYS A 308 -22.90 3.68 -14.94
CA LYS A 308 -22.52 3.80 -16.34
C LYS A 308 -22.42 5.26 -16.77
N GLN A 309 -23.43 6.08 -16.48
CA GLN A 309 -23.40 7.50 -16.81
C GLN A 309 -22.19 8.20 -16.17
N ALA A 310 -21.93 7.99 -14.90
CA ALA A 310 -20.80 8.59 -14.22
C ALA A 310 -19.43 8.09 -14.75
N ALA A 311 -19.36 6.84 -15.20
CA ALA A 311 -18.17 6.29 -15.84
C ALA A 311 -17.94 6.86 -17.26
N ASP A 312 -19.02 7.20 -17.99
CA ASP A 312 -18.93 7.84 -19.31
C ASP A 312 -18.41 9.30 -19.22
N GLU A 313 -18.55 9.94 -18.07
CA GLU A 313 -18.09 11.31 -17.81
C GLU A 313 -16.61 11.38 -17.38
N ILE A 314 -15.95 10.23 -17.13
CA ILE A 314 -14.55 10.17 -16.69
C ILE A 314 -13.63 10.66 -17.80
N LYS A 315 -12.84 11.69 -17.50
CA LYS A 315 -11.75 12.14 -18.37
C LYS A 315 -10.49 11.31 -18.12
N MET A 316 -10.04 10.64 -19.17
CA MET A 316 -8.80 9.86 -19.17
C MET A 316 -7.68 10.63 -19.86
N GLY A 317 -6.44 10.50 -19.35
CA GLY A 317 -5.29 11.18 -19.94
C GLY A 317 -4.06 11.21 -19.03
N ASN A 318 -3.12 12.11 -19.34
CA ASN A 318 -1.94 12.30 -18.52
C ASN A 318 -2.35 12.90 -17.16
N GLY A 319 -1.94 12.24 -16.09
CA GLY A 319 -2.30 12.64 -14.73
C GLY A 319 -1.79 14.03 -14.29
N MET A 320 -0.89 14.65 -15.05
CA MET A 320 -0.47 16.04 -14.85
C MET A 320 -1.48 17.07 -15.35
N ASP A 321 -2.46 16.69 -16.15
CA ASP A 321 -3.50 17.58 -16.65
C ASP A 321 -4.61 17.72 -15.59
N GLU A 322 -5.00 18.96 -15.25
CA GLU A 322 -5.90 19.27 -14.12
C GLU A 322 -7.27 18.59 -14.21
N GLU A 323 -7.79 18.36 -15.44
CA GLU A 323 -9.11 17.78 -15.64
C GLU A 323 -9.12 16.25 -15.67
N VAL A 324 -7.94 15.62 -15.65
CA VAL A 324 -7.82 14.16 -15.76
C VAL A 324 -8.11 13.50 -14.42
N PHE A 325 -9.06 12.57 -14.45
CA PHE A 325 -9.39 11.72 -13.32
C PHE A 325 -8.71 10.35 -13.42
N LEU A 326 -8.72 9.74 -14.60
CA LEU A 326 -8.20 8.39 -14.85
C LEU A 326 -6.88 8.46 -15.62
N GLY A 327 -5.79 8.15 -14.94
CA GLY A 327 -4.48 7.94 -15.54
C GLY A 327 -4.32 6.55 -16.17
N PRO A 328 -3.13 6.24 -16.72
CA PRO A 328 -2.82 4.92 -17.26
C PRO A 328 -2.62 3.87 -16.15
N VAL A 329 -2.65 2.58 -16.52
CA VAL A 329 -2.10 1.51 -15.69
C VAL A 329 -0.57 1.51 -15.79
N ILE A 330 0.10 0.87 -14.83
CA ILE A 330 1.56 1.02 -14.64
C ILE A 330 2.42 0.57 -15.84
N ARG A 331 1.97 -0.36 -16.68
CA ARG A 331 2.76 -0.91 -17.79
C ARG A 331 1.93 -1.64 -18.84
N ASP A 332 2.49 -1.82 -20.02
CA ASP A 332 1.88 -2.53 -21.16
C ASP A 332 1.40 -3.96 -20.81
N ALA A 333 2.23 -4.73 -20.12
CA ALA A 333 1.83 -6.08 -19.69
C ALA A 333 0.60 -6.09 -18.78
N HIS A 334 0.40 -5.04 -17.97
CA HIS A 334 -0.79 -4.91 -17.16
C HIS A 334 -2.00 -4.45 -17.96
N LYS A 335 -1.83 -3.54 -18.94
CA LYS A 335 -2.86 -3.19 -19.93
C LYS A 335 -3.37 -4.45 -20.64
N LYS A 336 -2.47 -5.27 -21.19
CA LYS A 336 -2.84 -6.53 -21.85
C LYS A 336 -3.59 -7.48 -20.94
N ARG A 337 -3.08 -7.70 -19.72
CA ARG A 337 -3.75 -8.53 -18.72
C ARG A 337 -5.16 -8.03 -18.40
N THR A 338 -5.35 -6.71 -18.32
CA THR A 338 -6.66 -6.11 -18.07
C THR A 338 -7.64 -6.42 -19.19
N ILE A 339 -7.21 -6.27 -20.45
CA ILE A 339 -8.00 -6.61 -21.64
C ILE A 339 -8.38 -8.09 -21.63
N ASP A 340 -7.43 -8.97 -21.30
CA ASP A 340 -7.70 -10.42 -21.18
C ASP A 340 -8.78 -10.72 -20.13
N TYR A 341 -8.79 -10.03 -18.98
CA TYR A 341 -9.83 -10.20 -17.97
C TYR A 341 -11.21 -9.69 -18.43
N ILE A 342 -11.25 -8.61 -19.21
CA ILE A 342 -12.50 -8.12 -19.79
C ILE A 342 -13.06 -9.17 -20.76
N ASP A 343 -12.22 -9.75 -21.63
CA ASP A 343 -12.61 -10.82 -22.55
C ASP A 343 -13.08 -12.09 -21.80
N ILE A 344 -12.46 -12.41 -20.67
CA ILE A 344 -12.87 -13.54 -19.81
C ILE A 344 -14.26 -13.26 -19.23
N GLY A 345 -14.52 -12.07 -18.73
CA GLY A 345 -15.83 -11.71 -18.17
C GLY A 345 -16.98 -11.89 -19.15
N GLU A 346 -16.80 -11.45 -20.40
CA GLU A 346 -17.78 -11.67 -21.46
C GLU A 346 -17.98 -13.17 -21.76
N LYS A 347 -16.89 -13.94 -21.87
CA LYS A 347 -16.93 -15.38 -22.14
C LYS A 347 -17.61 -16.18 -21.02
N GLU A 348 -17.48 -15.73 -19.77
CA GLU A 348 -18.14 -16.34 -18.61
C GLU A 348 -19.62 -15.96 -18.51
N GLY A 349 -20.11 -15.07 -19.37
CA GLY A 349 -21.53 -14.70 -19.47
C GLY A 349 -21.94 -13.53 -18.59
N ALA A 350 -21.00 -12.73 -18.11
CA ALA A 350 -21.31 -11.43 -17.51
C ALA A 350 -21.77 -10.44 -18.58
N THR A 351 -22.66 -9.54 -18.22
CA THR A 351 -23.15 -8.50 -19.14
C THR A 351 -22.20 -7.33 -19.16
N LEU A 352 -21.51 -7.10 -20.29
CA LEU A 352 -20.67 -5.94 -20.48
C LEU A 352 -21.54 -4.68 -20.67
N VAL A 353 -21.58 -3.81 -19.66
CA VAL A 353 -22.37 -2.57 -19.64
C VAL A 353 -21.60 -1.40 -20.27
N ARG A 354 -20.29 -1.36 -20.01
CA ARG A 354 -19.37 -0.37 -20.56
C ARG A 354 -18.03 -1.04 -20.89
N ASP A 355 -17.53 -0.79 -22.08
CA ASP A 355 -16.28 -1.37 -22.60
C ASP A 355 -15.19 -0.30 -22.72
N GLY A 356 -14.17 -0.39 -21.88
CA GLY A 356 -13.02 0.51 -21.88
C GLY A 356 -11.80 0.00 -22.64
N ARG A 357 -11.84 -1.19 -23.26
CA ARG A 357 -10.68 -1.86 -23.87
C ARG A 357 -9.96 -1.02 -24.92
N ARG A 358 -10.69 -0.24 -25.72
CA ARG A 358 -10.14 0.51 -26.88
C ARG A 358 -9.97 2.00 -26.65
N GLU A 359 -10.36 2.51 -25.50
CA GLU A 359 -10.32 3.96 -25.25
C GLU A 359 -8.88 4.51 -25.23
N GLY A 360 -7.87 3.68 -24.96
CA GLY A 360 -6.46 4.05 -24.97
C GLY A 360 -5.67 3.63 -26.22
N ASP A 361 -6.32 3.19 -27.31
CA ASP A 361 -5.61 2.64 -28.47
C ASP A 361 -4.81 3.69 -29.26
N ASN A 362 -5.19 4.96 -29.17
CA ASN A 362 -4.53 6.08 -29.86
C ASN A 362 -3.50 6.81 -28.98
N GLU A 363 -3.30 6.39 -27.75
CA GLU A 363 -2.39 6.99 -26.79
C GLU A 363 -1.06 6.25 -26.76
N ASN A 364 0.04 6.99 -26.56
CA ASN A 364 1.37 6.40 -26.41
C ASN A 364 1.56 5.70 -25.04
N GLY A 365 0.66 5.96 -24.08
CA GLY A 365 0.69 5.40 -22.73
C GLY A 365 -0.11 4.10 -22.58
N TYR A 366 -0.17 3.60 -21.35
CA TYR A 366 -0.79 2.32 -21.01
C TYR A 366 -2.24 2.49 -20.55
N PHE A 367 -3.06 3.19 -21.33
CA PHE A 367 -4.43 3.52 -20.95
C PHE A 367 -5.40 2.37 -21.19
N VAL A 368 -6.34 2.22 -20.24
CA VAL A 368 -7.55 1.39 -20.36
C VAL A 368 -8.69 2.19 -19.74
N GLY A 369 -9.79 2.34 -20.46
CA GLY A 369 -10.96 3.07 -19.99
C GLY A 369 -11.74 2.30 -18.90
N PRO A 370 -12.63 3.00 -18.18
CA PRO A 370 -13.50 2.38 -17.19
C PRO A 370 -14.36 1.28 -17.82
N THR A 371 -14.37 0.10 -17.22
CA THR A 371 -15.14 -1.05 -17.69
C THR A 371 -16.11 -1.50 -16.61
N LEU A 372 -17.38 -1.73 -16.97
CA LEU A 372 -18.44 -2.18 -16.07
C LEU A 372 -19.06 -3.46 -16.57
N PHE A 373 -19.17 -4.44 -15.68
CA PHE A 373 -19.92 -5.67 -15.89
C PHE A 373 -21.09 -5.76 -14.93
N ASP A 374 -22.25 -6.16 -15.43
CA ASP A 374 -23.43 -6.50 -14.64
C ASP A 374 -23.72 -8.01 -14.69
N HIS A 375 -24.59 -8.47 -13.80
CA HIS A 375 -24.95 -9.88 -13.65
C HIS A 375 -23.75 -10.82 -13.44
N VAL A 376 -22.70 -10.30 -12.84
CA VAL A 376 -21.55 -11.09 -12.42
C VAL A 376 -21.97 -12.02 -11.28
N LYS A 377 -21.46 -13.25 -11.30
CA LYS A 377 -21.81 -14.28 -10.29
C LYS A 377 -20.58 -14.71 -9.51
N PRO A 378 -20.73 -15.06 -8.24
CA PRO A 378 -19.66 -15.76 -7.51
C PRO A 378 -19.13 -16.96 -8.30
N GLY A 379 -17.81 -17.12 -8.36
CA GLY A 379 -17.15 -18.16 -9.16
C GLY A 379 -16.65 -17.72 -10.53
N MET A 380 -17.13 -16.62 -11.09
CA MET A 380 -16.54 -16.03 -12.29
C MET A 380 -15.14 -15.45 -11.98
N LYS A 381 -14.20 -15.54 -12.90
CA LYS A 381 -12.83 -15.04 -12.68
C LYS A 381 -12.78 -13.56 -12.39
N ILE A 382 -13.61 -12.76 -13.06
CA ILE A 382 -13.69 -11.31 -12.81
C ILE A 382 -14.25 -10.97 -11.43
N TRP A 383 -14.94 -11.92 -10.75
CA TRP A 383 -15.38 -11.80 -9.36
C TRP A 383 -14.31 -12.32 -8.39
N GLN A 384 -13.62 -13.42 -8.71
CA GLN A 384 -12.66 -14.06 -7.82
C GLN A 384 -11.31 -13.36 -7.76
N ASP A 385 -10.75 -13.04 -8.95
CA ASP A 385 -9.38 -12.60 -9.07
C ASP A 385 -9.25 -11.09 -8.85
N GLU A 386 -8.17 -10.67 -8.21
CA GLU A 386 -7.77 -9.27 -8.15
C GLU A 386 -7.26 -8.84 -9.54
N ILE A 387 -8.07 -8.04 -10.27
CA ILE A 387 -7.70 -7.54 -11.60
C ILE A 387 -6.68 -6.42 -11.47
N PHE A 388 -6.85 -5.54 -10.47
CA PHE A 388 -6.01 -4.38 -10.17
C PHE A 388 -5.96 -3.36 -11.31
N ALA A 389 -7.14 -3.06 -11.88
CA ALA A 389 -7.32 -2.23 -13.06
C ALA A 389 -8.73 -1.59 -13.05
N PRO A 390 -9.05 -0.66 -13.94
CA PRO A 390 -10.34 0.04 -13.93
C PRO A 390 -11.49 -0.85 -14.45
N VAL A 391 -11.76 -1.95 -13.74
CA VAL A 391 -12.82 -2.92 -14.05
C VAL A 391 -13.68 -3.12 -12.81
N LEU A 392 -14.97 -2.79 -12.91
CA LEU A 392 -15.96 -2.91 -11.86
C LEU A 392 -16.97 -4.02 -12.19
N SER A 393 -17.17 -4.95 -11.28
CA SER A 393 -18.14 -6.05 -11.38
C SER A 393 -19.35 -5.77 -10.52
N ILE A 394 -20.58 -5.94 -11.06
CA ILE A 394 -21.81 -5.74 -10.31
C ILE A 394 -22.52 -7.09 -10.17
N VAL A 395 -22.83 -7.44 -8.92
CA VAL A 395 -23.55 -8.64 -8.50
C VAL A 395 -24.92 -8.23 -7.98
N ARG A 396 -25.94 -9.01 -8.23
CA ARG A 396 -27.30 -8.78 -7.74
C ARG A 396 -27.58 -9.68 -6.54
N ALA A 397 -28.21 -9.14 -5.50
CA ALA A 397 -28.63 -9.86 -4.30
C ALA A 397 -30.06 -9.44 -3.90
N ASN A 398 -30.81 -10.32 -3.23
CA ASN A 398 -32.18 -10.05 -2.83
C ASN A 398 -32.29 -9.43 -1.42
N SER A 399 -31.24 -9.56 -0.60
CA SER A 399 -31.23 -9.09 0.78
C SER A 399 -29.81 -8.73 1.25
N LEU A 400 -29.71 -7.99 2.35
CA LEU A 400 -28.43 -7.71 3.01
C LEU A 400 -27.73 -9.02 3.42
N GLN A 401 -28.45 -9.99 3.94
CA GLN A 401 -27.90 -11.27 4.35
C GLN A 401 -27.24 -12.00 3.18
N GLU A 402 -27.92 -12.08 2.01
CA GLU A 402 -27.33 -12.67 0.80
C GLU A 402 -26.11 -11.89 0.32
N ALA A 403 -26.14 -10.55 0.39
CA ALA A 403 -25.01 -9.71 0.00
C ALA A 403 -23.77 -9.93 0.91
N ILE A 404 -23.99 -10.12 2.21
CA ILE A 404 -22.95 -10.48 3.17
C ILE A 404 -22.38 -11.87 2.86
N GLU A 405 -23.24 -12.86 2.60
CA GLU A 405 -22.82 -14.21 2.23
C GLU A 405 -21.99 -14.23 0.95
N ILE A 406 -22.39 -13.49 -0.09
CA ILE A 406 -21.65 -13.32 -1.34
C ILE A 406 -20.26 -12.71 -1.04
N THR A 407 -20.21 -11.65 -0.26
CA THR A 407 -18.95 -10.98 0.10
C THR A 407 -18.02 -11.90 0.88
N ASN A 408 -18.57 -12.65 1.84
CA ASN A 408 -17.81 -13.57 2.70
C ASN A 408 -17.26 -14.79 1.96
N GLN A 409 -17.80 -15.14 0.77
CA GLN A 409 -17.25 -16.20 -0.10
C GLN A 409 -15.91 -15.82 -0.74
N SER A 410 -15.57 -14.53 -0.78
CA SER A 410 -14.27 -14.10 -1.31
C SER A 410 -13.11 -14.71 -0.51
N GLU A 411 -12.06 -15.13 -1.21
CA GLU A 411 -10.81 -15.57 -0.58
C GLU A 411 -10.01 -14.40 0.03
N PHE A 412 -10.37 -13.17 -0.32
CA PHE A 412 -9.81 -11.92 0.19
C PHE A 412 -10.77 -11.30 1.21
N ALA A 413 -10.20 -10.61 2.19
CA ALA A 413 -10.96 -9.95 3.24
C ALA A 413 -10.22 -8.69 3.73
N ASN A 414 -9.82 -7.83 2.80
CA ASN A 414 -9.13 -6.59 3.10
C ASN A 414 -10.13 -5.52 3.58
N GLY A 415 -11.13 -5.21 2.76
CA GLY A 415 -12.15 -4.22 3.11
C GLY A 415 -13.50 -4.50 2.49
N ALA A 416 -14.56 -3.94 3.09
CA ALA A 416 -15.92 -3.91 2.57
C ALA A 416 -16.62 -2.61 2.94
N CYS A 417 -17.52 -2.13 2.06
CA CYS A 417 -18.32 -0.95 2.31
C CYS A 417 -19.81 -1.27 2.26
N LEU A 418 -20.60 -0.54 3.05
CA LEU A 418 -22.07 -0.58 3.04
C LEU A 418 -22.62 0.83 2.82
N TYR A 419 -23.57 0.96 1.90
CA TYR A 419 -24.33 2.18 1.66
C TYR A 419 -25.77 1.96 2.12
N THR A 420 -26.21 2.71 3.15
CA THR A 420 -27.53 2.61 3.77
C THR A 420 -27.72 3.72 4.79
N ASP A 421 -28.97 4.06 5.08
CA ASP A 421 -29.36 4.92 6.20
C ASP A 421 -29.87 4.13 7.41
N SER A 422 -29.93 2.79 7.31
CA SER A 422 -30.43 1.91 8.36
C SER A 422 -29.39 1.58 9.42
N ALA A 423 -29.57 2.09 10.63
CA ALA A 423 -28.70 1.74 11.78
C ALA A 423 -28.70 0.24 12.09
N LYS A 424 -29.83 -0.46 11.82
CA LYS A 424 -29.92 -1.91 11.99
C LYS A 424 -29.04 -2.65 10.97
N ALA A 425 -29.10 -2.24 9.70
CA ALA A 425 -28.27 -2.83 8.65
C ALA A 425 -26.78 -2.59 8.89
N ILE A 426 -26.41 -1.39 9.36
CA ILE A 426 -25.02 -1.06 9.74
C ILE A 426 -24.51 -1.99 10.85
N ARG A 427 -25.32 -2.25 11.86
CA ARG A 427 -24.95 -3.16 12.95
C ARG A 427 -24.78 -4.58 12.47
N GLU A 428 -25.74 -5.11 11.69
CA GLU A 428 -25.71 -6.45 11.11
C GLU A 428 -24.48 -6.63 10.21
N PHE A 429 -24.23 -5.69 9.30
CA PHE A 429 -23.02 -5.68 8.47
C PHE A 429 -21.74 -5.72 9.29
N ARG A 430 -21.60 -4.89 10.32
CA ARG A 430 -20.41 -4.86 11.17
C ARG A 430 -20.16 -6.17 11.92
N GLU A 431 -21.22 -6.86 12.31
CA GLU A 431 -21.13 -8.10 13.10
C GLU A 431 -20.89 -9.34 12.20
N GLU A 432 -21.42 -9.34 10.97
CA GLU A 432 -21.45 -10.54 10.12
C GLU A 432 -20.43 -10.52 8.97
N ILE A 433 -19.89 -9.37 8.59
CA ILE A 433 -18.95 -9.27 7.47
C ILE A 433 -17.54 -9.72 7.89
N ASP A 434 -16.95 -10.60 7.10
CA ASP A 434 -15.59 -11.11 7.32
C ASP A 434 -14.56 -10.30 6.51
N ALA A 435 -14.32 -9.05 6.94
CA ALA A 435 -13.33 -8.17 6.36
C ALA A 435 -12.64 -7.31 7.43
N GLY A 436 -11.38 -6.95 7.21
CA GLY A 436 -10.56 -6.25 8.19
C GLY A 436 -10.87 -4.77 8.36
N MET A 437 -11.34 -4.10 7.28
CA MET A 437 -11.63 -2.65 7.27
C MET A 437 -13.02 -2.42 6.70
N LEU A 438 -13.86 -1.73 7.47
CA LEU A 438 -15.26 -1.53 7.11
C LEU A 438 -15.56 -0.04 6.89
N GLY A 439 -16.33 0.25 5.84
CA GLY A 439 -16.79 1.60 5.51
C GLY A 439 -18.31 1.70 5.49
N ILE A 440 -18.85 2.79 6.00
CA ILE A 440 -20.27 3.10 5.93
C ILE A 440 -20.44 4.41 5.18
N ASN A 441 -21.13 4.37 4.05
CA ASN A 441 -21.38 5.53 3.18
C ASN A 441 -20.11 6.25 2.71
N ILE A 442 -19.00 5.51 2.58
CA ILE A 442 -17.71 5.97 2.06
C ILE A 442 -17.16 4.98 1.01
N GLY A 443 -16.31 5.47 0.10
CA GLY A 443 -15.77 4.65 -0.99
C GLY A 443 -14.58 3.79 -0.60
N VAL A 444 -13.68 4.32 0.24
CA VAL A 444 -12.42 3.66 0.62
C VAL A 444 -12.28 3.68 2.14
N PRO A 445 -12.44 2.53 2.83
CA PRO A 445 -12.37 2.46 4.29
C PRO A 445 -10.92 2.36 4.82
N ALA A 446 -9.95 2.98 4.15
CA ALA A 446 -8.57 2.97 4.59
C ALA A 446 -8.40 3.75 5.91
N PRO A 447 -7.85 3.14 6.97
CA PRO A 447 -7.70 3.80 8.24
C PRO A 447 -6.61 4.87 8.19
N MET A 448 -6.69 5.84 9.09
CA MET A 448 -5.58 6.75 9.36
C MET A 448 -4.44 6.02 10.08
N ALA A 449 -3.25 6.61 10.07
CA ALA A 449 -2.02 6.02 10.63
C ALA A 449 -2.10 5.60 12.12
N PHE A 450 -3.10 6.09 12.86
CA PHE A 450 -3.36 5.73 14.26
C PHE A 450 -3.94 4.34 14.46
N PHE A 451 -4.56 3.77 13.41
CA PHE A 451 -5.21 2.47 13.43
C PHE A 451 -4.46 1.49 12.53
N PRO A 452 -4.50 0.18 12.84
CA PRO A 452 -3.88 -0.82 11.99
C PRO A 452 -4.58 -0.90 10.63
N PHE A 453 -3.79 -1.07 9.57
CA PHE A 453 -4.29 -1.44 8.26
C PHE A 453 -4.55 -2.95 8.28
N SER A 454 -5.77 -3.32 8.66
CA SER A 454 -6.18 -4.69 8.94
C SER A 454 -6.63 -5.43 7.69
N GLY A 455 -6.40 -6.74 7.65
CA GLY A 455 -6.87 -7.63 6.61
C GLY A 455 -6.95 -9.06 7.14
N TYR A 456 -7.85 -9.87 6.56
CA TYR A 456 -8.04 -11.27 6.94
C TYR A 456 -7.81 -12.17 5.73
N LYS A 457 -7.93 -13.47 5.90
CA LYS A 457 -7.81 -14.48 4.84
C LYS A 457 -6.52 -14.28 4.01
N LYS A 458 -6.63 -14.35 2.68
CA LYS A 458 -5.49 -14.15 1.77
C LYS A 458 -5.06 -12.69 1.59
N SER A 459 -5.71 -11.73 2.26
CA SER A 459 -5.31 -10.32 2.21
C SER A 459 -4.19 -9.96 3.20
N PHE A 460 -3.89 -10.83 4.16
CA PHE A 460 -2.84 -10.59 5.14
C PHE A 460 -2.20 -11.89 5.62
N TYR A 461 -0.87 -11.89 5.77
CA TYR A 461 -0.09 -12.95 6.38
C TYR A 461 0.78 -12.38 7.49
N GLY A 462 0.58 -12.86 8.72
CA GLY A 462 1.22 -12.40 9.96
C GLY A 462 0.21 -12.18 11.08
N ASP A 463 0.66 -11.67 12.22
CA ASP A 463 -0.18 -11.42 13.40
C ASP A 463 -0.35 -9.92 13.70
N LEU A 464 0.66 -9.12 13.36
CA LEU A 464 0.70 -7.68 13.65
C LEU A 464 0.63 -6.89 12.34
N HIS A 465 -0.41 -6.09 12.21
CA HIS A 465 -0.64 -5.25 11.02
C HIS A 465 0.28 -4.03 10.98
N THR A 466 0.33 -3.34 9.85
CA THR A 466 1.03 -2.05 9.76
C THR A 466 0.23 -0.95 10.45
N ASN A 467 0.93 0.12 10.83
CA ASN A 467 0.38 1.29 11.49
C ASN A 467 -0.15 1.05 12.90
N GLY A 468 -0.60 2.09 13.54
CA GLY A 468 -1.16 2.05 14.87
C GLY A 468 -0.24 1.38 15.90
N ARG A 469 -0.85 0.82 16.92
CA ARG A 469 -0.12 0.08 17.97
C ARG A 469 0.48 -1.22 17.46
N ASP A 470 -0.15 -1.88 16.51
CA ASP A 470 0.37 -3.12 15.90
C ASP A 470 1.74 -2.88 15.26
N GLY A 471 1.93 -1.76 14.56
CA GLY A 471 3.22 -1.40 13.99
C GLY A 471 4.29 -1.19 15.07
N VAL A 472 3.95 -0.57 16.20
CA VAL A 472 4.89 -0.42 17.34
C VAL A 472 5.25 -1.78 17.94
N GLU A 473 4.26 -2.65 18.11
CA GLU A 473 4.49 -4.04 18.60
C GLU A 473 5.35 -4.83 17.62
N PHE A 474 5.13 -4.68 16.32
CA PHE A 474 5.89 -5.34 15.27
C PHE A 474 7.37 -4.93 15.30
N TYR A 475 7.67 -3.65 15.46
CA TYR A 475 9.03 -3.12 15.44
C TYR A 475 9.73 -3.14 16.80
N THR A 476 9.09 -3.68 17.85
CA THR A 476 9.69 -3.73 19.20
C THR A 476 9.63 -5.12 19.79
N ARG A 477 10.51 -5.37 20.76
CA ARG A 477 10.46 -6.53 21.64
C ARG A 477 10.32 -6.07 23.08
N LYS A 478 9.62 -6.87 23.88
CA LYS A 478 9.36 -6.58 25.29
C LYS A 478 10.45 -7.22 26.16
N LYS A 479 10.91 -6.47 27.18
CA LYS A 479 11.69 -7.01 28.28
C LYS A 479 10.92 -6.79 29.56
N MET A 480 10.75 -7.85 30.34
CA MET A 480 10.19 -7.77 31.68
C MET A 480 11.34 -7.62 32.69
N LEU A 481 11.19 -6.70 33.62
CA LEU A 481 12.02 -6.55 34.78
C LEU A 481 11.16 -6.82 36.03
N THR A 482 11.56 -7.75 36.86
CA THR A 482 11.01 -7.92 38.21
C THR A 482 12.14 -7.65 39.19
N ALA A 483 11.94 -6.76 40.13
CA ALA A 483 12.94 -6.30 41.07
C ALA A 483 12.41 -6.36 42.51
N ARG A 484 13.29 -6.73 43.42
CA ARG A 484 13.11 -6.60 44.85
C ARG A 484 14.12 -5.58 45.34
N TYR A 485 13.71 -4.61 46.14
CA TYR A 485 14.54 -3.56 46.70
C TYR A 485 14.78 -3.78 48.19
#